data_6216e00fc1a252d4fb6e1fd1a2da67e3
#
_entry.id   6216e00fc1a252d4fb6e1fd1a2da67e3
#
_cell.length_a   1.000
_cell.length_b   1.000
_cell.length_c   1.000
_cell.angle_alpha   90.00
_cell.angle_beta   90.00
_cell.angle_gamma   90.00
#
_symmetry.space_group_name_H-M   'P 1'
#
loop_
_entity.id
_entity.type
_entity.pdbx_description
1 polymer ?
#
loop_
_entity_poly.entity_id
_entity_poly.type
_entity_poly.pdbx_seq_one_letter_code
_entity_poly.pdbx_strand_id
1 'polypeptide(L)'
;MKKIGDAAGGWAVRERLHVLRHLEAGGVPVWSAPAAIEAAVDRARMTVELVRAGLPVPETVITEDVAGASAAVERFPSAVLKPLFTSKGRGMRRLDSSLDLPKLLARHARETPGPFYLQRFVKHPGRDLGVAVLEGECLGAYWRVADRDQWMTTILAGGRYERADVPAEVVALALRAAAHFGLLFTGVDLIESEEGHQVLEVSAFGGFRGLLDGCGIDAAPLVAGAVLRRIARQ
;
A
#
# COMPACT_ATOMS: atom_id res chain seq x y z
N MET A 1 -16.59 7.21 -10.79
CA MET A 1 -15.95 7.96 -9.69
C MET A 1 -14.44 7.78 -9.79
N LYS A 2 -13.63 8.85 -9.76
CA LYS A 2 -12.18 8.70 -9.70
C LYS A 2 -11.80 8.03 -8.37
N LYS A 3 -10.87 7.07 -8.39
CA LYS A 3 -10.39 6.42 -7.16
C LYS A 3 -9.86 7.46 -6.18
N ILE A 4 -10.07 7.26 -4.88
CA ILE A 4 -9.58 8.17 -3.83
C ILE A 4 -8.08 8.42 -3.99
N GLY A 5 -7.27 7.38 -4.29
CA GLY A 5 -5.83 7.49 -4.51
C GLY A 5 -5.38 8.08 -5.86
N ASP A 6 -6.29 8.47 -6.76
CA ASP A 6 -5.95 9.13 -8.03
C ASP A 6 -6.04 10.67 -7.92
N ALA A 7 -6.23 11.18 -6.71
CA ALA A 7 -6.27 12.61 -6.45
C ALA A 7 -4.86 13.22 -6.42
N ALA A 8 -4.71 14.37 -7.07
CA ALA A 8 -3.51 15.18 -6.92
C ALA A 8 -3.48 15.79 -5.50
N GLY A 9 -2.78 15.10 -4.59
CA GLY A 9 -2.55 15.56 -3.22
C GLY A 9 -3.56 15.09 -2.18
N GLY A 10 -3.13 15.10 -0.90
CA GLY A 10 -3.90 14.64 0.25
C GLY A 10 -5.21 15.40 0.51
N TRP A 11 -5.33 16.65 0.01
CA TRP A 11 -6.54 17.45 0.15
C TRP A 11 -7.75 16.79 -0.53
N ALA A 12 -7.61 16.35 -1.78
CA ALA A 12 -8.72 15.73 -2.49
C ALA A 12 -9.10 14.34 -1.92
N VAL A 13 -8.16 13.63 -1.30
CA VAL A 13 -8.46 12.42 -0.55
C VAL A 13 -9.31 12.74 0.66
N ARG A 14 -8.94 13.76 1.43
CA ARG A 14 -9.66 14.20 2.63
C ARG A 14 -11.10 14.62 2.31
N GLU A 15 -11.31 15.41 1.26
CA GLU A 15 -12.67 15.84 0.85
C GLU A 15 -13.57 14.65 0.48
N ARG A 16 -13.03 13.64 -0.21
CA ARG A 16 -13.80 12.43 -0.52
C ARG A 16 -14.15 11.60 0.71
N LEU A 17 -13.25 11.59 1.71
CA LEU A 17 -13.51 10.94 3.00
C LEU A 17 -14.58 11.69 3.80
N HIS A 18 -14.63 13.03 3.73
CA HIS A 18 -15.69 13.81 4.36
C HIS A 18 -17.07 13.44 3.80
N VAL A 19 -17.20 13.22 2.48
CA VAL A 19 -18.46 12.76 1.88
C VAL A 19 -18.87 11.39 2.44
N LEU A 20 -17.93 10.44 2.55
CA LEU A 20 -18.22 9.12 3.12
C LEU A 20 -18.64 9.22 4.60
N ARG A 21 -17.96 10.06 5.39
CA ARG A 21 -18.33 10.31 6.79
C ARG A 21 -19.71 10.96 6.94
N HIS A 22 -20.05 11.87 6.02
CA HIS A 22 -21.39 12.49 6.01
C HIS A 22 -22.47 11.46 5.74
N LEU A 23 -22.25 10.56 4.78
CA LEU A 23 -23.18 9.45 4.48
C LEU A 23 -23.32 8.53 5.70
N GLU A 24 -22.21 8.13 6.32
CA GLU A 24 -22.20 7.28 7.51
C GLU A 24 -22.97 7.94 8.68
N ALA A 25 -22.72 9.24 8.94
CA ALA A 25 -23.43 10.01 9.97
C ALA A 25 -24.95 10.14 9.67
N GLY A 26 -25.34 10.12 8.39
CA GLY A 26 -26.73 10.08 7.96
C GLY A 26 -27.37 8.68 7.98
N GLY A 27 -26.70 7.68 8.55
CA GLY A 27 -27.20 6.31 8.65
C GLY A 27 -27.06 5.48 7.37
N VAL A 28 -26.36 5.98 6.35
CA VAL A 28 -26.08 5.20 5.14
C VAL A 28 -24.93 4.24 5.43
N PRO A 29 -25.12 2.93 5.25
CA PRO A 29 -24.05 1.96 5.45
C PRO A 29 -22.88 2.20 4.51
N VAL A 30 -21.67 2.36 5.07
CA VAL A 30 -20.43 2.55 4.31
C VAL A 30 -19.45 1.42 4.66
N TRP A 31 -19.05 0.65 3.67
CA TRP A 31 -18.04 -0.40 3.79
C TRP A 31 -16.92 -0.21 2.72
N SER A 32 -15.67 -0.11 3.14
CA SER A 32 -15.14 -0.10 4.52
C SER A 32 -15.44 1.24 5.21
N ALA A 33 -15.36 1.26 6.55
CA ALA A 33 -15.57 2.49 7.33
C ALA A 33 -14.61 3.61 6.87
N PRO A 34 -15.05 4.87 6.82
CA PRO A 34 -14.23 5.98 6.36
C PRO A 34 -12.92 6.15 7.14
N ALA A 35 -12.94 5.86 8.46
CA ALA A 35 -11.75 5.92 9.30
C ALA A 35 -10.71 4.86 8.93
N ALA A 36 -11.15 3.65 8.57
CA ALA A 36 -10.29 2.56 8.10
C ALA A 36 -9.66 2.90 6.74
N ILE A 37 -10.47 3.44 5.82
CA ILE A 37 -9.99 3.92 4.51
C ILE A 37 -8.94 5.01 4.70
N GLU A 38 -9.20 6.00 5.56
CA GLU A 38 -8.27 7.10 5.85
C GLU A 38 -6.93 6.59 6.38
N ALA A 39 -6.95 5.65 7.33
CA ALA A 39 -5.73 5.06 7.89
C ALA A 39 -4.89 4.34 6.83
N ALA A 40 -5.53 3.70 5.85
CA ALA A 40 -4.84 2.93 4.82
C ALA A 40 -4.41 3.78 3.61
N VAL A 41 -5.10 4.88 3.26
CA VAL A 41 -4.70 5.74 2.12
C VAL A 41 -3.55 6.69 2.44
N ASP A 42 -3.32 7.02 3.70
CA ASP A 42 -2.19 7.79 4.18
C ASP A 42 -1.02 6.85 4.49
N ARG A 43 -0.02 6.83 3.62
CA ARG A 43 1.13 5.92 3.76
C ARG A 43 1.90 6.13 5.06
N ALA A 44 2.02 7.37 5.53
CA ALA A 44 2.71 7.67 6.78
C ALA A 44 1.94 7.08 7.97
N ARG A 45 0.64 7.37 8.06
CA ARG A 45 -0.23 6.81 9.09
C ARG A 45 -0.28 5.29 9.04
N MET A 46 -0.47 4.71 7.86
CA MET A 46 -0.48 3.26 7.66
C MET A 46 0.79 2.61 8.22
N THR A 47 1.97 3.17 7.90
CA THR A 47 3.25 2.62 8.38
C THR A 47 3.37 2.70 9.90
N VAL A 48 2.99 3.84 10.50
CA VAL A 48 2.99 4.00 11.97
C VAL A 48 2.06 2.97 12.63
N GLU A 49 0.87 2.76 12.09
CA GLU A 49 -0.09 1.78 12.62
C GLU A 49 0.43 0.34 12.50
N LEU A 50 1.07 -0.02 11.39
CA LEU A 50 1.71 -1.34 11.21
C LEU A 50 2.84 -1.56 12.23
N VAL A 51 3.71 -0.57 12.43
CA VAL A 51 4.79 -0.62 13.43
C VAL A 51 4.23 -0.79 14.84
N ARG A 52 3.21 0.00 15.22
CA ARG A 52 2.55 -0.09 16.53
C ARG A 52 1.89 -1.44 16.76
N ALA A 53 1.41 -2.09 15.70
CA ALA A 53 0.87 -3.44 15.75
C ALA A 53 1.95 -4.54 15.83
N GLY A 54 3.23 -4.19 15.89
CA GLY A 54 4.34 -5.14 15.92
C GLY A 54 4.50 -5.95 14.63
N LEU A 55 4.04 -5.39 13.50
CA LEU A 55 4.17 -6.03 12.20
C LEU A 55 5.52 -5.64 11.55
N PRO A 56 6.20 -6.57 10.89
CA PRO A 56 7.46 -6.28 10.21
C PRO A 56 7.20 -5.37 9.00
N VAL A 57 7.83 -4.20 9.00
CA VAL A 57 7.82 -3.23 7.88
C VAL A 57 9.24 -2.80 7.58
N PRO A 58 9.58 -2.46 6.34
CA PRO A 58 10.91 -1.92 6.04
C PRO A 58 11.13 -0.62 6.81
N GLU A 59 12.35 -0.42 7.32
CA GLU A 59 12.70 0.77 8.08
C GLU A 59 12.34 2.03 7.30
N THR A 60 11.66 2.97 7.98
CA THR A 60 11.06 4.13 7.34
C THR A 60 11.39 5.39 8.14
N VAL A 61 11.76 6.45 7.44
CA VAL A 61 11.93 7.79 7.98
C VAL A 61 10.90 8.73 7.34
N ILE A 62 10.22 9.49 8.18
CA ILE A 62 9.26 10.53 7.78
C ILE A 62 9.76 11.85 8.36
N THR A 63 10.05 12.83 7.49
CA THR A 63 10.60 14.13 7.91
C THR A 63 10.18 15.23 6.94
N GLU A 64 10.05 16.45 7.42
CA GLU A 64 9.82 17.65 6.59
C GLU A 64 11.14 18.36 6.19
N ASP A 65 12.25 17.94 6.80
CA ASP A 65 13.55 18.55 6.65
C ASP A 65 14.40 17.84 5.59
N VAL A 66 14.97 18.63 4.66
CA VAL A 66 15.85 18.13 3.60
C VAL A 66 17.13 17.50 4.15
N ALA A 67 17.70 18.07 5.22
CA ALA A 67 18.92 17.51 5.84
C ALA A 67 18.61 16.16 6.50
N GLY A 68 17.51 16.05 7.22
CA GLY A 68 17.02 14.79 7.79
C GLY A 68 16.72 13.74 6.73
N ALA A 69 16.14 14.15 5.60
CA ALA A 69 15.90 13.26 4.46
C ALA A 69 17.21 12.78 3.81
N SER A 70 18.21 13.64 3.65
CA SER A 70 19.53 13.28 3.14
C SER A 70 20.21 12.29 4.07
N ALA A 71 20.24 12.56 5.37
CA ALA A 71 20.80 11.67 6.38
C ALA A 71 20.13 10.28 6.39
N ALA A 72 18.82 10.22 6.15
CA ALA A 72 18.12 8.94 6.04
C ALA A 72 18.59 8.12 4.83
N VAL A 73 18.78 8.76 3.67
CA VAL A 73 19.30 8.07 2.47
C VAL A 73 20.76 7.62 2.68
N GLU A 74 21.60 8.42 3.35
CA GLU A 74 22.97 8.07 3.67
C GLU A 74 23.05 6.87 4.62
N ARG A 75 22.10 6.75 5.56
CA ARG A 75 22.02 5.63 6.50
C ARG A 75 21.56 4.32 5.82
N PHE A 76 20.73 4.39 4.79
CA PHE A 76 20.27 3.23 4.05
C PHE A 76 21.22 2.93 2.87
N PRO A 77 21.57 1.66 2.60
CA PRO A 77 22.30 1.31 1.36
C PRO A 77 21.61 1.80 0.09
N SER A 78 20.30 1.87 0.13
CA SER A 78 19.42 2.47 -0.87
C SER A 78 18.06 2.76 -0.23
N ALA A 79 17.40 3.84 -0.61
CA ALA A 79 16.10 4.23 -0.12
C ALA A 79 15.08 4.35 -1.25
N VAL A 80 13.79 4.22 -0.93
CA VAL A 80 12.69 4.56 -1.84
C VAL A 80 11.96 5.77 -1.29
N LEU A 81 12.02 6.87 -2.01
CA LEU A 81 11.21 8.06 -1.77
C LEU A 81 9.83 7.83 -2.36
N LYS A 82 8.79 7.90 -1.52
CA LYS A 82 7.41 7.59 -1.90
C LYS A 82 6.51 8.79 -1.60
N PRO A 83 5.69 9.25 -2.55
CA PRO A 83 4.61 10.19 -2.23
C PRO A 83 3.58 9.56 -1.29
N LEU A 84 3.02 10.35 -0.35
CA LEU A 84 2.12 9.82 0.68
C LEU A 84 0.80 9.27 0.13
N PHE A 85 0.20 9.94 -0.86
CA PHE A 85 -1.16 9.69 -1.33
C PHE A 85 -1.20 9.20 -2.78
N THR A 86 -0.21 8.43 -3.23
CA THR A 86 -0.18 7.85 -4.57
C THR A 86 -0.33 6.34 -4.53
N SER A 87 -0.75 5.78 -5.65
CA SER A 87 -0.89 4.34 -5.85
C SER A 87 -0.13 3.87 -7.10
N LYS A 88 0.07 2.56 -7.23
CA LYS A 88 0.67 1.91 -8.40
C LYS A 88 2.11 2.35 -8.69
N GLY A 89 2.87 2.72 -7.66
CA GLY A 89 4.26 3.15 -7.79
C GLY A 89 4.48 4.54 -8.39
N ARG A 90 3.40 5.31 -8.64
CA ARG A 90 3.53 6.65 -9.24
C ARG A 90 4.34 7.58 -8.35
N GLY A 91 5.34 8.24 -8.95
CA GLY A 91 6.21 9.20 -8.27
C GLY A 91 7.22 8.59 -7.31
N MET A 92 7.29 7.26 -7.19
CA MET A 92 8.35 6.62 -6.41
C MET A 92 9.71 6.77 -7.11
N ARG A 93 10.74 7.02 -6.32
CA ARG A 93 12.12 7.13 -6.78
C ARG A 93 13.04 6.33 -5.88
N ARG A 94 13.91 5.54 -6.46
CA ARG A 94 15.01 4.90 -5.74
C ARG A 94 16.17 5.89 -5.64
N LEU A 95 16.68 6.06 -4.43
CA LEU A 95 17.77 6.98 -4.08
C LEU A 95 18.91 6.20 -3.44
N ASP A 96 20.13 6.66 -3.69
CA ASP A 96 21.35 6.22 -3.02
C ASP A 96 22.30 7.38 -2.82
N SER A 97 23.39 7.16 -2.11
CA SER A 97 24.39 8.19 -1.76
C SER A 97 25.23 8.69 -2.94
N SER A 98 25.11 8.10 -4.12
CA SER A 98 25.81 8.58 -5.34
C SER A 98 25.14 9.80 -5.96
N LEU A 99 23.92 10.14 -5.55
CA LEU A 99 23.12 11.25 -6.07
C LEU A 99 23.43 12.56 -5.32
N ASP A 100 23.24 13.69 -6.00
CA ASP A 100 23.16 15.00 -5.33
C ASP A 100 21.85 15.12 -4.55
N LEU A 101 21.82 14.49 -3.38
CA LEU A 101 20.63 14.37 -2.54
C LEU A 101 20.02 15.71 -2.13
N PRO A 102 20.78 16.72 -1.66
CA PRO A 102 20.21 18.01 -1.28
C PRO A 102 19.46 18.68 -2.44
N LYS A 103 20.04 18.68 -3.62
CA LYS A 103 19.43 19.27 -4.82
C LYS A 103 18.18 18.51 -5.27
N LEU A 104 18.24 17.17 -5.26
CA LEU A 104 17.13 16.30 -5.64
C LEU A 104 15.96 16.43 -4.68
N LEU A 105 16.23 16.39 -3.36
CA LEU A 105 15.21 16.48 -2.31
C LEU A 105 14.60 17.89 -2.25
N ALA A 106 15.41 18.95 -2.39
CA ALA A 106 14.89 20.32 -2.47
C ALA A 106 14.00 20.52 -3.70
N ARG A 107 14.30 19.88 -4.82
CA ARG A 107 13.42 19.87 -6.00
C ARG A 107 12.14 19.11 -5.70
N HIS A 108 12.23 17.92 -5.10
CA HIS A 108 11.05 17.11 -4.74
C HIS A 108 10.11 17.87 -3.80
N ALA A 109 10.62 18.56 -2.78
CA ALA A 109 9.82 19.36 -1.86
C ALA A 109 9.00 20.46 -2.56
N ARG A 110 9.55 21.06 -3.64
CA ARG A 110 8.81 22.05 -4.43
C ARG A 110 7.74 21.44 -5.32
N GLU A 111 8.00 20.24 -5.88
CA GLU A 111 7.11 19.55 -6.81
C GLU A 111 6.01 18.74 -6.08
N THR A 112 6.29 18.27 -4.87
CA THR A 112 5.42 17.39 -4.08
C THR A 112 5.34 17.90 -2.65
N PRO A 113 4.41 18.82 -2.34
CA PRO A 113 4.25 19.35 -0.99
C PRO A 113 3.91 18.25 0.03
N GLY A 114 4.53 18.33 1.20
CA GLY A 114 4.35 17.40 2.32
C GLY A 114 5.66 16.79 2.79
N PRO A 115 5.63 15.96 3.83
CA PRO A 115 6.83 15.34 4.35
C PRO A 115 7.44 14.34 3.37
N PHE A 116 8.75 14.19 3.45
CA PHE A 116 9.45 13.09 2.81
C PHE A 116 9.10 11.79 3.50
N TYR A 117 8.69 10.80 2.73
CA TYR A 117 8.55 9.42 3.17
C TYR A 117 9.65 8.60 2.49
N LEU A 118 10.63 8.21 3.26
CA LEU A 118 11.82 7.48 2.84
C LEU A 118 11.81 6.10 3.49
N GLN A 119 11.74 5.06 2.69
CA GLN A 119 11.75 3.68 3.17
C GLN A 119 13.00 2.98 2.66
N ARG A 120 13.67 2.23 3.55
CA ARG A 120 14.79 1.38 3.15
C ARG A 120 14.38 0.49 1.97
N PHE A 121 15.17 0.51 0.91
CA PHE A 121 14.95 -0.39 -0.22
C PHE A 121 15.27 -1.82 0.21
N VAL A 122 14.29 -2.70 0.10
CA VAL A 122 14.46 -4.13 0.34
C VAL A 122 14.93 -4.78 -0.95
N LYS A 123 16.11 -5.38 -0.93
CA LYS A 123 16.57 -6.20 -2.05
C LYS A 123 15.66 -7.41 -2.18
N HIS A 124 15.10 -7.62 -3.34
CA HIS A 124 14.11 -8.67 -3.63
C HIS A 124 14.42 -9.37 -4.95
N PRO A 125 13.90 -10.59 -5.19
CA PRO A 125 14.19 -11.41 -6.38
C PRO A 125 13.41 -10.94 -7.64
N GLY A 126 13.13 -9.64 -7.78
CA GLY A 126 12.36 -9.09 -8.90
C GLY A 126 10.86 -9.28 -8.78
N ARG A 127 10.35 -9.56 -7.58
CA ARG A 127 8.91 -9.73 -7.34
C ARG A 127 8.51 -9.27 -5.95
N ASP A 128 7.24 -8.93 -5.78
CA ASP A 128 6.58 -8.76 -4.51
C ASP A 128 5.24 -9.52 -4.48
N LEU A 129 4.72 -9.75 -3.30
CA LEU A 129 3.54 -10.57 -3.07
C LEU A 129 2.33 -9.69 -2.77
N GLY A 130 1.23 -9.92 -3.49
CA GLY A 130 -0.09 -9.41 -3.14
C GLY A 130 -0.96 -10.51 -2.53
N VAL A 131 -1.52 -10.28 -1.35
CA VAL A 131 -2.51 -11.17 -0.73
C VAL A 131 -3.83 -10.42 -0.66
N ALA A 132 -4.86 -10.97 -1.30
CA ALA A 132 -6.19 -10.38 -1.28
C ALA A 132 -7.02 -10.96 -0.13
N VAL A 133 -7.62 -10.06 0.64
CA VAL A 133 -8.38 -10.40 1.87
C VAL A 133 -9.80 -9.81 1.76
N LEU A 134 -10.81 -10.65 1.97
CA LEU A 134 -12.22 -10.27 2.06
C LEU A 134 -12.79 -10.76 3.39
N GLU A 135 -13.38 -9.86 4.18
CA GLU A 135 -13.98 -10.17 5.49
C GLU A 135 -13.02 -10.94 6.44
N GLY A 136 -11.71 -10.67 6.34
CA GLY A 136 -10.70 -11.34 7.17
C GLY A 136 -10.21 -12.68 6.63
N GLU A 137 -10.71 -13.14 5.49
CA GLU A 137 -10.31 -14.39 4.85
C GLU A 137 -9.45 -14.13 3.61
N CYS A 138 -8.41 -14.96 3.40
CA CYS A 138 -7.57 -14.90 2.21
C CYS A 138 -8.34 -15.48 1.02
N LEU A 139 -8.56 -14.66 -0.02
CA LEU A 139 -9.12 -15.12 -1.29
C LEU A 139 -8.07 -15.74 -2.21
N GLY A 140 -6.83 -15.30 -2.11
CA GLY A 140 -5.73 -15.77 -2.92
C GLY A 140 -4.50 -14.90 -2.81
N ALA A 141 -3.38 -15.43 -3.27
CA ALA A 141 -2.09 -14.76 -3.31
C ALA A 141 -1.51 -14.79 -4.71
N TYR A 142 -0.86 -13.70 -5.11
CA TYR A 142 -0.26 -13.56 -6.42
C TYR A 142 1.04 -12.76 -6.35
N TRP A 143 2.02 -13.18 -7.13
CA TRP A 143 3.23 -12.41 -7.37
C TRP A 143 2.96 -11.27 -8.36
N ARG A 144 3.56 -10.12 -8.10
CA ARG A 144 3.82 -9.10 -9.12
C ARG A 144 5.28 -9.22 -9.50
N VAL A 145 5.53 -9.73 -10.67
CA VAL A 145 6.88 -9.97 -11.18
C VAL A 145 7.29 -8.79 -12.06
N ALA A 146 8.40 -8.17 -11.72
CA ALA A 146 8.95 -7.04 -12.47
C ALA A 146 9.31 -7.45 -13.91
N ASP A 147 9.27 -6.50 -14.82
CA ASP A 147 9.95 -6.66 -16.11
C ASP A 147 11.47 -6.64 -15.91
N ARG A 148 12.21 -7.14 -16.91
CA ARG A 148 13.67 -7.30 -16.83
C ARG A 148 14.33 -6.00 -16.35
N ASP A 149 15.25 -6.13 -15.41
CA ASP A 149 16.10 -5.06 -14.86
C ASP A 149 15.35 -3.91 -14.16
N GLN A 150 14.02 -4.05 -13.94
CA GLN A 150 13.24 -3.09 -13.19
C GLN A 150 13.24 -3.44 -11.69
N TRP A 151 13.43 -2.41 -10.85
CA TRP A 151 13.28 -2.57 -9.40
C TRP A 151 11.81 -2.47 -8.93
N MET A 152 10.94 -1.88 -9.76
CA MET A 152 9.52 -1.79 -9.49
C MET A 152 8.78 -2.98 -10.10
N THR A 153 7.98 -3.65 -9.27
CA THR A 153 7.17 -4.81 -9.62
C THR A 153 5.77 -4.46 -10.12
N THR A 154 5.46 -3.15 -10.17
CA THR A 154 4.11 -2.68 -10.51
C THR A 154 3.77 -2.94 -11.98
N ILE A 155 2.48 -3.22 -12.24
CA ILE A 155 1.98 -3.44 -13.60
C ILE A 155 2.19 -2.23 -14.52
N LEU A 156 2.16 -1.00 -13.96
CA LEU A 156 2.45 0.22 -14.73
C LEU A 156 3.93 0.31 -15.17
N ALA A 157 4.83 -0.38 -14.50
CA ALA A 157 6.24 -0.48 -14.87
C ALA A 157 6.53 -1.70 -15.76
N GLY A 158 5.50 -2.34 -16.34
CA GLY A 158 5.65 -3.52 -17.20
C GLY A 158 5.58 -4.86 -16.46
N GLY A 159 5.32 -4.86 -15.16
CA GLY A 159 5.20 -6.09 -14.38
C GLY A 159 3.98 -6.94 -14.80
N ARG A 160 3.99 -8.21 -14.41
CA ARG A 160 2.92 -9.17 -14.66
C ARG A 160 2.48 -9.86 -13.38
N TYR A 161 1.26 -10.41 -13.40
CA TYR A 161 0.75 -11.23 -12.31
C TYR A 161 1.06 -12.70 -12.56
N GLU A 162 1.45 -13.41 -11.49
CA GLU A 162 1.61 -14.86 -11.47
C GLU A 162 0.98 -15.41 -10.18
N ARG A 163 0.44 -16.63 -10.24
CA ARG A 163 -0.09 -17.28 -9.03
C ARG A 163 1.03 -17.48 -8.01
N ALA A 164 0.76 -17.16 -6.77
CA ALA A 164 1.66 -17.40 -5.65
C ALA A 164 1.14 -18.57 -4.82
N ASP A 165 2.00 -19.55 -4.62
CA ASP A 165 1.84 -20.56 -3.58
C ASP A 165 2.81 -20.21 -2.45
N VAL A 166 2.28 -19.81 -1.31
CA VAL A 166 3.08 -19.27 -0.21
C VAL A 166 2.77 -19.99 1.09
N PRO A 167 3.75 -20.08 2.00
CA PRO A 167 3.56 -20.69 3.31
C PRO A 167 2.44 -20.05 4.14
N ALA A 168 1.79 -20.83 4.99
CA ALA A 168 0.67 -20.37 5.79
C ALA A 168 1.02 -19.19 6.73
N GLU A 169 2.26 -19.13 7.21
CA GLU A 169 2.76 -18.02 8.04
C GLU A 169 2.81 -16.70 7.29
N VAL A 170 3.08 -16.71 5.97
CA VAL A 170 3.07 -15.51 5.12
C VAL A 170 1.65 -15.02 4.92
N VAL A 171 0.69 -15.93 4.69
CA VAL A 171 -0.73 -15.60 4.65
C VAL A 171 -1.19 -15.05 6.00
N ALA A 172 -0.79 -15.67 7.11
CA ALA A 172 -1.13 -15.21 8.46
C ALA A 172 -0.59 -13.80 8.75
N LEU A 173 0.60 -13.45 8.27
CA LEU A 173 1.13 -12.09 8.35
C LEU A 173 0.22 -11.09 7.61
N ALA A 174 -0.20 -11.41 6.39
CA ALA A 174 -1.11 -10.57 5.61
C ALA A 174 -2.47 -10.41 6.29
N LEU A 175 -3.03 -11.50 6.85
CA LEU A 175 -4.30 -11.46 7.57
C LEU A 175 -4.23 -10.60 8.84
N ARG A 176 -3.13 -10.68 9.61
CA ARG A 176 -2.90 -9.80 10.77
C ARG A 176 -2.84 -8.33 10.35
N ALA A 177 -2.14 -8.01 9.26
CA ALA A 177 -2.07 -6.65 8.74
C ALA A 177 -3.45 -6.15 8.28
N ALA A 178 -4.22 -6.95 7.55
CA ALA A 178 -5.58 -6.63 7.11
C ALA A 178 -6.53 -6.42 8.30
N ALA A 179 -6.48 -7.29 9.31
CA ALA A 179 -7.32 -7.24 10.50
C ALA A 179 -7.12 -5.95 11.30
N HIS A 180 -5.87 -5.45 11.38
CA HIS A 180 -5.56 -4.21 12.09
C HIS A 180 -6.32 -2.99 11.52
N PHE A 181 -6.56 -2.96 10.21
CA PHE A 181 -7.28 -1.86 9.55
C PHE A 181 -8.80 -2.08 9.45
N GLY A 182 -9.29 -3.30 9.61
CA GLY A 182 -10.72 -3.61 9.56
C GLY A 182 -11.39 -3.31 8.22
N LEU A 183 -10.66 -3.42 7.11
CA LEU A 183 -11.18 -3.19 5.77
C LEU A 183 -11.99 -4.38 5.27
N LEU A 184 -13.12 -4.12 4.59
CA LEU A 184 -13.99 -5.19 4.06
C LEU A 184 -13.25 -6.02 3.00
N PHE A 185 -12.67 -5.34 2.03
CA PHE A 185 -11.90 -5.94 0.93
C PHE A 185 -10.61 -5.17 0.73
N THR A 186 -9.49 -5.82 0.92
CA THR A 186 -8.16 -5.21 0.87
C THR A 186 -7.16 -6.09 0.15
N GLY A 187 -6.07 -5.51 -0.32
CA GLY A 187 -4.86 -6.20 -0.72
C GLY A 187 -3.74 -5.84 0.26
N VAL A 188 -3.01 -6.82 0.73
CA VAL A 188 -1.79 -6.63 1.53
C VAL A 188 -0.59 -6.93 0.66
N ASP A 189 0.28 -5.96 0.52
CA ASP A 189 1.50 -6.06 -0.26
C ASP A 189 2.67 -6.42 0.66
N LEU A 190 3.33 -7.53 0.37
CA LEU A 190 4.47 -8.04 1.13
C LEU A 190 5.71 -8.09 0.24
N ILE A 191 6.86 -7.85 0.84
CA ILE A 191 8.16 -8.00 0.19
C ILE A 191 8.97 -9.10 0.89
N GLU A 192 9.54 -10.00 0.10
CA GLU A 192 10.45 -11.03 0.58
C GLU A 192 11.84 -10.41 0.80
N SER A 193 12.42 -10.59 1.99
CA SER A 193 13.75 -10.15 2.36
C SER A 193 14.55 -11.29 2.99
N GLU A 194 15.84 -11.08 3.20
CA GLU A 194 16.71 -12.02 3.94
C GLU A 194 16.23 -12.22 5.39
N GLU A 195 15.52 -11.26 5.97
CA GLU A 195 14.96 -11.30 7.32
C GLU A 195 13.53 -11.88 7.36
N GLY A 196 13.00 -12.36 6.23
CA GLY A 196 11.61 -12.81 6.08
C GLY A 196 10.73 -11.82 5.34
N HIS A 197 9.42 -12.02 5.39
CA HIS A 197 8.46 -11.14 4.72
C HIS A 197 8.15 -9.90 5.54
N GLN A 198 8.10 -8.74 4.87
CA GLN A 198 7.75 -7.45 5.47
C GLN A 198 6.53 -6.86 4.75
N VAL A 199 5.68 -6.15 5.49
CA VAL A 199 4.49 -5.48 4.94
C VAL A 199 4.90 -4.16 4.30
N LEU A 200 4.61 -4.00 3.02
CA LEU A 200 4.84 -2.75 2.29
C LEU A 200 3.63 -1.82 2.31
N GLU A 201 2.44 -2.40 2.18
CA GLU A 201 1.19 -1.64 2.04
C GLU A 201 -0.02 -2.50 2.42
N VAL A 202 -1.02 -1.87 3.03
CA VAL A 202 -2.39 -2.37 3.14
C VAL A 202 -3.28 -1.44 2.32
N SER A 203 -3.83 -1.95 1.24
CA SER A 203 -4.62 -1.14 0.30
C SER A 203 -6.00 -0.83 0.85
N ALA A 204 -6.39 0.44 0.89
CA ALA A 204 -7.75 0.83 1.30
C ALA A 204 -8.86 0.20 0.46
N PHE A 205 -8.52 -0.25 -0.74
CA PHE A 205 -9.42 -0.91 -1.69
C PHE A 205 -8.72 -2.11 -2.30
N GLY A 206 -9.33 -3.28 -2.20
CA GLY A 206 -8.80 -4.51 -2.77
C GLY A 206 -8.65 -4.45 -4.29
N GLY A 207 -7.67 -5.15 -4.81
CA GLY A 207 -7.37 -5.24 -6.22
C GLY A 207 -8.04 -6.45 -6.87
N PHE A 208 -9.03 -6.24 -7.75
CA PHE A 208 -9.71 -7.34 -8.47
C PHE A 208 -8.78 -8.00 -9.49
N ARG A 209 -7.97 -7.18 -10.17
CA ARG A 209 -7.20 -7.65 -11.32
C ARG A 209 -6.09 -8.63 -10.94
N GLY A 210 -5.42 -8.42 -9.81
CA GLY A 210 -4.37 -9.34 -9.35
C GLY A 210 -4.89 -10.74 -9.05
N LEU A 211 -6.10 -10.85 -8.47
CA LEU A 211 -6.77 -12.13 -8.26
C LEU A 211 -7.20 -12.77 -9.58
N LEU A 212 -7.76 -11.99 -10.49
CA LEU A 212 -8.22 -12.52 -11.78
C LEU A 212 -7.03 -13.00 -12.63
N ASP A 213 -6.06 -12.14 -12.87
CA ASP A 213 -4.94 -12.42 -13.77
C ASP A 213 -3.93 -13.42 -13.15
N GLY A 214 -3.73 -13.37 -11.82
CA GLY A 214 -2.77 -14.22 -11.12
C GLY A 214 -3.35 -15.55 -10.61
N CYS A 215 -4.62 -15.56 -10.18
CA CYS A 215 -5.23 -16.73 -9.53
C CYS A 215 -6.42 -17.30 -10.30
N GLY A 216 -6.94 -16.62 -11.34
CA GLY A 216 -8.17 -17.01 -12.03
C GLY A 216 -9.44 -16.77 -11.19
N ILE A 217 -9.37 -15.94 -10.15
CA ILE A 217 -10.49 -15.69 -9.22
C ILE A 217 -11.13 -14.34 -9.54
N ASP A 218 -12.41 -14.36 -9.96
CA ASP A 218 -13.21 -13.15 -10.04
C ASP A 218 -13.75 -12.80 -8.65
N ALA A 219 -13.17 -11.76 -8.05
CA ALA A 219 -13.58 -11.29 -6.72
C ALA A 219 -14.86 -10.43 -6.75
N ALA A 220 -15.32 -9.96 -7.91
CA ALA A 220 -16.48 -9.06 -7.97
C ALA A 220 -17.76 -9.67 -7.39
N PRO A 221 -18.18 -10.90 -7.77
CA PRO A 221 -19.36 -11.53 -7.16
C PRO A 221 -19.15 -11.84 -5.67
N LEU A 222 -17.92 -12.16 -5.23
CA LEU A 222 -17.61 -12.44 -3.82
C LEU A 222 -17.81 -11.17 -2.97
N VAL A 223 -17.25 -10.05 -3.41
CA VAL A 223 -17.40 -8.75 -2.73
C VAL A 223 -18.87 -8.29 -2.74
N ALA A 224 -19.58 -8.42 -3.86
CA ALA A 224 -21.00 -8.10 -3.94
C ALA A 224 -21.82 -8.96 -2.95
N GLY A 225 -21.56 -10.27 -2.89
CA GLY A 225 -22.20 -11.17 -1.94
C GLY A 225 -21.93 -10.81 -0.48
N ALA A 226 -20.69 -10.40 -0.14
CA ALA A 226 -20.36 -9.93 1.20
C ALA A 226 -21.15 -8.67 1.58
N VAL A 227 -21.27 -7.72 0.65
CA VAL A 227 -22.08 -6.49 0.86
C VAL A 227 -23.55 -6.84 1.06
N LEU A 228 -24.14 -7.68 0.21
CA LEU A 228 -25.54 -8.09 0.31
C LEU A 228 -25.84 -8.80 1.64
N ARG A 229 -24.95 -9.69 2.08
CA ARG A 229 -25.10 -10.34 3.40
C ARG A 229 -25.09 -9.33 4.55
N ARG A 230 -24.31 -8.28 4.47
CA ARG A 230 -24.26 -7.22 5.49
C ARG A 230 -25.52 -6.36 5.49
N ILE A 231 -26.07 -6.05 4.32
CA ILE A 231 -27.35 -5.34 4.21
C ILE A 231 -28.48 -6.16 4.83
N ALA A 232 -28.52 -7.46 4.54
CA ALA A 232 -29.58 -8.34 5.06
C ALA A 232 -29.54 -8.55 6.60
N ARG A 233 -28.48 -8.17 7.28
CA ARG A 233 -28.30 -8.29 8.73
C ARG A 233 -28.60 -6.99 9.50
N GLN A 234 -28.89 -5.90 8.80
CA GLN A 234 -29.32 -4.61 9.36
C GLN A 234 -30.84 -4.54 9.50
#